data_e810b339df70f180d05117621d770fdc
#
_entry.id   e810b339df70f180d05117621d770fdc
#
_cell.length_a   1.000
_cell.length_b   1.000
_cell.length_c   1.000
_cell.angle_alpha   90.00
_cell.angle_beta   90.00
_cell.angle_gamma   90.00
#
_symmetry.space_group_name_H-M   'P 1'
#
loop_
_entity.id
_entity.type
_entity.pdbx_description
1 polymer ?
#
loop_
_entity_poly.entity_id
_entity_poly.type
_entity_poly.pdbx_seq_one_letter_code
_entity_poly.pdbx_strand_id
1 'polypeptide(L)'
;RLRSRGLGDVYKRQDAFLQNTLLIPEEYSVVATLNLNGDYISDQLAAMVGGIGIAPGANINYNTGHAIFEATHGTAPNIAGKDVVNPCSLILSAVMMLEHFGWNKAAELIVNALESSFGEGRATHDLARFMPGGVSLGTSAFTKEIIERINS
;
A
#
# COMPACT_ATOMS: atom_id res chain seq x y z
N ARG A 1 1.35 -27.71 18.04
CA ARG A 1 0.27 -26.73 18.26
C ARG A 1 0.88 -25.53 18.98
N LEU A 2 1.22 -24.50 18.23
CA LEU A 2 1.49 -23.19 18.82
C LEU A 2 0.17 -22.64 19.35
N ARG A 3 0.06 -22.48 20.63
CA ARG A 3 -1.06 -21.78 21.25
C ARG A 3 -0.61 -20.36 21.55
N SER A 4 -1.25 -19.41 20.91
CA SER A 4 -1.15 -18.01 21.32
C SER A 4 -1.55 -17.84 22.78
N ARG A 5 -0.77 -17.10 23.54
CA ARG A 5 -1.08 -16.72 24.92
C ARG A 5 -1.04 -15.20 25.04
N GLY A 6 -2.20 -14.60 24.89
CA GLY A 6 -2.41 -13.32 25.55
C GLY A 6 -2.37 -12.05 24.69
N LEU A 7 -2.19 -12.12 23.37
CA LEU A 7 -2.27 -10.94 22.49
C LEU A 7 -3.27 -11.11 21.33
N GLY A 8 -4.22 -12.03 21.45
CA GLY A 8 -5.29 -12.14 20.46
C GLY A 8 -4.94 -12.81 19.14
N ASP A 9 -3.86 -13.61 19.09
CA ASP A 9 -3.57 -14.40 17.90
C ASP A 9 -4.67 -15.45 17.70
N VAL A 10 -5.38 -15.36 16.60
CA VAL A 10 -6.42 -16.33 16.26
C VAL A 10 -5.91 -17.20 15.12
N TYR A 11 -5.79 -18.50 15.38
CA TYR A 11 -5.56 -19.50 14.33
C TYR A 11 -6.82 -19.63 13.50
N LYS A 12 -6.77 -19.13 12.27
CA LYS A 12 -7.84 -19.31 11.29
C LYS A 12 -7.39 -20.28 10.19
N ARG A 13 -8.29 -21.09 9.68
CA ARG A 13 -8.06 -21.85 8.45
C ARG A 13 -8.05 -20.86 7.30
N GLN A 14 -7.20 -21.11 6.30
CA GLN A 14 -7.00 -20.18 5.19
C GLN A 14 -8.29 -19.89 4.41
N ASP A 15 -9.13 -20.91 4.19
CA ASP A 15 -10.42 -20.76 3.52
C ASP A 15 -11.35 -19.80 4.28
N ALA A 16 -11.53 -20.02 5.57
CA ALA A 16 -12.34 -19.15 6.43
C ALA A 16 -11.71 -17.74 6.58
N PHE A 17 -10.38 -17.64 6.58
CA PHE A 17 -9.69 -16.37 6.68
C PHE A 17 -9.94 -15.51 5.43
N LEU A 18 -9.77 -16.06 4.23
CA LEU A 18 -10.03 -15.35 2.98
C LEU A 18 -11.48 -14.86 2.87
N GLN A 19 -12.44 -15.66 3.30
CA GLN A 19 -13.83 -15.23 3.39
C GLN A 19 -14.02 -14.08 4.39
N ASN A 20 -13.45 -14.21 5.58
CA ASN A 20 -13.66 -13.25 6.66
C ASN A 20 -12.98 -11.91 6.38
N THR A 21 -11.86 -11.88 5.68
CA THR A 21 -11.22 -10.60 5.27
C THR A 21 -12.12 -9.77 4.34
N LEU A 22 -13.06 -10.42 3.63
CA LEU A 22 -14.04 -9.72 2.80
C LEU A 22 -15.29 -9.30 3.59
N LEU A 23 -15.72 -10.09 4.57
CA LEU A 23 -16.97 -9.89 5.29
C LEU A 23 -16.83 -9.03 6.56
N ILE A 24 -15.73 -9.21 7.27
CA ILE A 24 -15.46 -8.60 8.58
C ILE A 24 -13.98 -8.22 8.71
N PRO A 25 -13.43 -7.40 7.80
CA PRO A 25 -12.00 -7.04 7.78
C PRO A 25 -11.54 -6.38 9.08
N GLU A 26 -12.43 -5.71 9.80
CA GLU A 26 -12.17 -5.00 11.05
C GLU A 26 -11.73 -5.92 12.21
N GLU A 27 -11.96 -7.23 12.11
CA GLU A 27 -11.46 -8.19 13.09
C GLU A 27 -9.94 -8.43 12.99
N TYR A 28 -9.30 -7.97 11.93
CA TYR A 28 -7.88 -8.25 11.64
C TYR A 28 -7.04 -6.98 11.69
N SER A 29 -6.13 -6.88 12.64
CA SER A 29 -5.16 -5.78 12.71
C SER A 29 -3.77 -6.20 12.24
N VAL A 30 -3.37 -7.44 12.50
CA VAL A 30 -2.07 -8.00 12.08
C VAL A 30 -2.27 -9.43 11.60
N VAL A 31 -1.71 -9.75 10.45
CA VAL A 31 -1.77 -11.09 9.87
C VAL A 31 -0.35 -11.66 9.76
N ALA A 32 -0.09 -12.78 10.44
CA ALA A 32 1.15 -13.54 10.32
C ALA A 32 0.89 -14.83 9.53
N THR A 33 1.60 -15.02 8.45
CA THR A 33 1.39 -16.15 7.54
C THR A 33 2.69 -16.59 6.87
N LEU A 34 2.65 -17.70 6.14
CA LEU A 34 3.76 -18.13 5.29
C LEU A 34 3.84 -17.25 4.05
N ASN A 35 5.04 -17.13 3.48
CA ASN A 35 5.35 -16.24 2.35
C ASN A 35 4.31 -16.32 1.22
N LEU A 36 4.12 -17.48 0.62
CA LEU A 36 3.20 -17.65 -0.51
C LEU A 36 1.75 -17.27 -0.17
N ASN A 37 1.28 -17.63 1.02
CA ASN A 37 -0.05 -17.26 1.48
C ASN A 37 -0.14 -15.74 1.73
N GLY A 38 0.95 -15.14 2.21
CA GLY A 38 1.08 -13.70 2.39
C GLY A 38 0.93 -12.95 1.07
N ASP A 39 1.59 -13.43 0.00
CA ASP A 39 1.50 -12.84 -1.34
C ASP A 39 0.05 -12.83 -1.84
N TYR A 40 -0.67 -13.96 -1.74
CA TYR A 40 -2.07 -14.01 -2.17
C TYR A 40 -2.99 -13.12 -1.33
N ILE A 41 -2.77 -13.08 -0.03
CA ILE A 41 -3.58 -12.28 0.89
C ILE A 41 -3.31 -10.79 0.69
N SER A 42 -2.06 -10.38 0.55
CA SER A 42 -1.71 -8.98 0.33
C SER A 42 -2.30 -8.44 -0.97
N ASP A 43 -2.27 -9.21 -2.05
CA ASP A 43 -2.90 -8.84 -3.32
C ASP A 43 -4.42 -8.72 -3.20
N GLN A 44 -5.07 -9.64 -2.47
CA GLN A 44 -6.50 -9.56 -2.20
C GLN A 44 -6.84 -8.30 -1.39
N LEU A 45 -6.11 -8.02 -0.32
CA LEU A 45 -6.34 -6.85 0.52
C LEU A 45 -6.06 -5.55 -0.25
N ALA A 46 -5.01 -5.52 -1.06
CA ALA A 46 -4.71 -4.40 -1.94
C ALA A 46 -5.86 -4.14 -2.94
N ALA A 47 -6.44 -5.19 -3.51
CA ALA A 47 -7.59 -5.07 -4.41
C ALA A 47 -8.82 -4.47 -3.72
N MET A 48 -9.05 -4.78 -2.43
CA MET A 48 -10.16 -4.24 -1.65
C MET A 48 -10.06 -2.73 -1.42
N VAL A 49 -8.85 -2.17 -1.37
CA VAL A 49 -8.60 -0.74 -1.11
C VAL A 49 -8.27 0.07 -2.37
N GLY A 50 -8.31 -0.55 -3.55
CA GLY A 50 -8.14 0.16 -4.82
C GLY A 50 -7.16 -0.47 -5.80
N GLY A 51 -6.39 -1.47 -5.39
CA GLY A 51 -5.45 -2.21 -6.24
C GLY A 51 -4.02 -2.21 -5.73
N ILE A 52 -3.18 -3.08 -6.31
CA ILE A 52 -1.78 -3.23 -5.90
C ILE A 52 -0.90 -1.99 -6.18
N GLY A 53 -1.39 -1.07 -7.00
CA GLY A 53 -0.70 0.20 -7.29
C GLY A 53 -0.55 1.13 -6.09
N ILE A 54 -1.23 0.86 -4.97
CA ILE A 54 -1.12 1.65 -3.73
C ILE A 54 -0.48 0.86 -2.58
N ALA A 55 -0.26 -0.45 -2.72
CA ALA A 55 0.27 -1.27 -1.64
C ALA A 55 1.80 -1.12 -1.53
N PRO A 56 2.34 -0.64 -0.39
CA PRO A 56 3.78 -0.57 -0.19
C PRO A 56 4.35 -1.94 0.21
N GLY A 57 5.65 -2.13 -0.02
CA GLY A 57 6.38 -3.33 0.37
C GLY A 57 7.69 -3.03 1.08
N ALA A 58 8.01 -3.87 2.07
CA ALA A 58 9.29 -3.86 2.74
C ALA A 58 9.72 -5.26 3.17
N ASN A 59 11.01 -5.57 3.01
CA ASN A 59 11.66 -6.77 3.53
C ASN A 59 12.69 -6.32 4.57
N ILE A 60 12.44 -6.61 5.84
CA ILE A 60 13.25 -6.10 6.95
C ILE A 60 13.86 -7.27 7.73
N ASN A 61 15.18 -7.26 7.90
CA ASN A 61 15.87 -8.14 8.83
C ASN A 61 15.97 -7.45 10.19
N TYR A 62 15.08 -7.78 11.10
CA TYR A 62 15.03 -7.17 12.44
C TYR A 62 16.23 -7.49 13.34
N ASN A 63 17.06 -8.48 13.00
CA ASN A 63 18.28 -8.79 13.77
C ASN A 63 19.47 -7.89 13.36
N THR A 64 19.54 -7.52 12.08
CA THR A 64 20.68 -6.76 11.53
C THR A 64 20.34 -5.32 11.16
N GLY A 65 19.03 -4.98 11.06
CA GLY A 65 18.54 -3.68 10.61
C GLY A 65 18.59 -3.46 9.10
N HIS A 66 19.08 -4.44 8.31
CA HIS A 66 19.05 -4.30 6.86
C HIS A 66 17.61 -4.37 6.35
N ALA A 67 17.27 -3.50 5.41
CA ALA A 67 15.94 -3.43 4.83
C ALA A 67 15.99 -3.12 3.33
N ILE A 68 15.01 -3.65 2.60
CA ILE A 68 14.72 -3.34 1.19
C ILE A 68 13.28 -2.84 1.15
N PHE A 69 13.07 -1.69 0.50
CA PHE A 69 11.76 -1.10 0.31
C PHE A 69 11.47 -1.08 -1.18
N GLU A 70 10.36 -1.67 -1.60
CA GLU A 70 10.04 -1.86 -3.00
C GLU A 70 8.52 -1.82 -3.22
N ALA A 71 8.11 -1.51 -4.45
CA ALA A 71 6.71 -1.66 -4.84
C ALA A 71 6.33 -3.15 -4.86
N THR A 72 5.13 -3.48 -4.41
CA THR A 72 4.64 -4.87 -4.39
C THR A 72 4.26 -5.41 -5.76
N HIS A 73 3.96 -4.52 -6.71
CA HIS A 73 3.60 -4.90 -8.08
C HIS A 73 4.82 -5.23 -8.95
N GLY A 74 4.61 -6.01 -10.00
CA GLY A 74 5.61 -6.33 -11.03
C GLY A 74 5.81 -5.21 -12.06
N THR A 75 6.50 -5.55 -13.16
CA THR A 75 6.93 -4.61 -14.22
C THR A 75 5.81 -4.14 -15.16
N ALA A 76 4.65 -4.80 -15.15
CA ALA A 76 3.48 -4.47 -15.97
C ALA A 76 3.80 -4.08 -17.45
N PRO A 77 4.43 -4.99 -18.22
CA PRO A 77 4.99 -4.66 -19.54
C PRO A 77 3.95 -4.11 -20.53
N ASN A 78 2.69 -4.50 -20.37
CA ASN A 78 1.59 -4.06 -21.26
C ASN A 78 1.28 -2.56 -21.15
N ILE A 79 1.64 -1.91 -20.05
CA ILE A 79 1.38 -0.49 -19.78
C ILE A 79 2.66 0.32 -19.57
N ALA A 80 3.82 -0.30 -19.69
CA ALA A 80 5.12 0.37 -19.61
C ALA A 80 5.21 1.50 -20.64
N GLY A 81 5.70 2.67 -20.22
CA GLY A 81 5.86 3.85 -21.07
C GLY A 81 4.58 4.61 -21.44
N LYS A 82 3.41 4.19 -20.94
CA LYS A 82 2.11 4.83 -21.26
C LYS A 82 1.70 5.93 -20.29
N ASP A 83 2.49 6.23 -19.29
CA ASP A 83 2.20 7.26 -18.25
C ASP A 83 0.87 7.06 -17.52
N VAL A 84 0.47 5.80 -17.26
CA VAL A 84 -0.84 5.46 -16.66
C VAL A 84 -0.75 4.74 -15.32
N VAL A 85 0.46 4.32 -14.92
CA VAL A 85 0.68 3.54 -13.71
C VAL A 85 0.51 4.41 -12.46
N ASN A 86 -0.14 3.87 -11.44
CA ASN A 86 -0.20 4.51 -10.13
C ASN A 86 1.16 4.41 -9.43
N PRO A 87 1.83 5.53 -9.07
CA PRO A 87 3.14 5.51 -8.43
C PRO A 87 3.07 5.33 -6.91
N CYS A 88 1.88 5.27 -6.32
CA CYS A 88 1.71 5.29 -4.86
C CYS A 88 2.37 4.10 -4.16
N SER A 89 2.39 2.91 -4.75
CA SER A 89 3.06 1.76 -4.15
C SER A 89 4.54 2.06 -3.88
N LEU A 90 5.24 2.64 -4.85
CA LEU A 90 6.65 3.02 -4.68
C LEU A 90 6.81 4.23 -3.74
N ILE A 91 5.94 5.22 -3.84
CA ILE A 91 5.96 6.40 -2.96
C ILE A 91 5.73 5.99 -1.50
N LEU A 92 4.74 5.13 -1.23
CA LEU A 92 4.46 4.65 0.13
C LEU A 92 5.55 3.69 0.64
N SER A 93 6.21 2.92 -0.22
CA SER A 93 7.41 2.16 0.16
C SER A 93 8.55 3.09 0.57
N ALA A 94 8.70 4.24 -0.09
CA ALA A 94 9.65 5.27 0.34
C ALA A 94 9.24 5.93 1.67
N VAL A 95 7.94 6.11 1.93
CA VAL A 95 7.44 6.55 3.25
C VAL A 95 7.87 5.56 4.33
N MET A 96 7.65 4.26 4.14
CA MET A 96 8.11 3.23 5.09
C MET A 96 9.62 3.27 5.31
N MET A 97 10.41 3.56 4.27
CA MET A 97 11.86 3.73 4.38
C MET A 97 12.22 4.94 5.25
N LEU A 98 11.55 6.07 5.05
CA LEU A 98 11.77 7.28 5.85
C LEU A 98 11.43 7.05 7.33
N GLU A 99 10.32 6.38 7.60
CA GLU A 99 9.91 5.98 8.96
C GLU A 99 10.94 5.04 9.60
N HIS A 100 11.46 4.06 8.84
CA HIS A 100 12.50 3.14 9.29
C HIS A 100 13.78 3.89 9.72
N PHE A 101 14.12 4.98 9.06
CA PHE A 101 15.24 5.86 9.42
C PHE A 101 14.89 6.87 10.54
N GLY A 102 13.64 6.92 11.00
CA GLY A 102 13.18 7.90 11.97
C GLY A 102 12.95 9.29 11.40
N TRP A 103 12.87 9.44 10.08
CA TRP A 103 12.60 10.70 9.39
C TRP A 103 11.10 10.96 9.24
N ASN A 104 10.39 10.85 10.35
CA ASN A 104 8.93 10.87 10.41
C ASN A 104 8.32 12.13 9.79
N LYS A 105 8.94 13.31 10.00
CA LYS A 105 8.43 14.56 9.40
C LYS A 105 8.45 14.53 7.87
N ALA A 106 9.46 13.91 7.26
CA ALA A 106 9.51 13.77 5.80
C ALA A 106 8.46 12.77 5.31
N ALA A 107 8.24 11.68 6.05
CA ALA A 107 7.18 10.71 5.77
C ALA A 107 5.79 11.36 5.85
N GLU A 108 5.50 12.11 6.91
CA GLU A 108 4.24 12.85 7.11
C GLU A 108 3.94 13.83 5.98
N LEU A 109 4.94 14.57 5.49
CA LEU A 109 4.75 15.50 4.37
C LEU A 109 4.26 14.79 3.11
N ILE A 110 4.82 13.62 2.79
CA ILE A 110 4.41 12.84 1.63
C ILE A 110 2.99 12.30 1.83
N VAL A 111 2.68 11.74 2.99
CA VAL A 111 1.35 11.19 3.30
C VAL A 111 0.29 12.30 3.22
N ASN A 112 0.53 13.45 3.84
CA ASN A 112 -0.39 14.59 3.80
C ASN A 112 -0.62 15.11 2.38
N ALA A 113 0.41 15.13 1.52
CA ALA A 113 0.28 15.51 0.12
C ALA A 113 -0.60 14.53 -0.66
N LEU A 114 -0.45 13.21 -0.42
CA LEU A 114 -1.30 12.18 -1.01
C LEU A 114 -2.75 12.31 -0.53
N GLU A 115 -2.97 12.43 0.78
CA GLU A 115 -4.31 12.60 1.36
C GLU A 115 -5.01 13.85 0.82
N SER A 116 -4.30 14.96 0.70
CA SER A 116 -4.84 16.20 0.11
C SER A 116 -5.25 16.00 -1.35
N SER A 117 -4.42 15.34 -2.16
CA SER A 117 -4.74 15.06 -3.57
C SER A 117 -5.97 14.15 -3.70
N PHE A 118 -6.01 13.07 -2.92
CA PHE A 118 -7.16 12.16 -2.90
C PHE A 118 -8.43 12.83 -2.37
N GLY A 119 -8.32 13.68 -1.33
CA GLY A 119 -9.43 14.44 -0.80
C GLY A 119 -10.07 15.38 -1.83
N GLU A 120 -9.31 15.86 -2.80
CA GLU A 120 -9.79 16.66 -3.94
C GLU A 120 -10.25 15.79 -5.13
N GLY A 121 -10.26 14.45 -4.99
CA GLY A 121 -10.63 13.52 -6.04
C GLY A 121 -9.60 13.40 -7.17
N ARG A 122 -8.36 13.79 -6.94
CA ARG A 122 -7.28 13.80 -7.95
C ARG A 122 -6.36 12.60 -7.74
N ALA A 123 -6.33 11.70 -8.71
CA ALA A 123 -5.58 10.45 -8.65
C ALA A 123 -5.29 9.88 -10.04
N THR A 124 -4.51 8.82 -10.10
CA THR A 124 -4.39 8.02 -11.32
C THR A 124 -5.70 7.29 -11.64
N HIS A 125 -5.86 6.86 -12.88
CA HIS A 125 -7.15 6.34 -13.40
C HIS A 125 -7.72 5.19 -12.57
N ASP A 126 -6.88 4.30 -12.05
CA ASP A 126 -7.26 3.14 -11.25
C ASP A 126 -8.05 3.52 -9.99
N LEU A 127 -7.73 4.66 -9.36
CA LEU A 127 -8.43 5.18 -8.19
C LEU A 127 -9.49 6.22 -8.57
N ALA A 128 -9.17 7.16 -9.46
CA ALA A 128 -10.05 8.26 -9.83
C ALA A 128 -11.43 7.79 -10.33
N ARG A 129 -11.48 6.63 -11.01
CA ARG A 129 -12.73 6.04 -11.51
C ARG A 129 -13.73 5.66 -10.41
N PHE A 130 -13.27 5.49 -9.17
CA PHE A 130 -14.13 5.17 -8.02
C PHE A 130 -14.48 6.40 -7.18
N MET A 131 -13.91 7.57 -7.49
CA MET A 131 -14.13 8.81 -6.77
C MET A 131 -15.25 9.62 -7.43
N PRO A 132 -16.29 10.06 -6.70
CA PRO A 132 -17.33 10.94 -7.25
C PRO A 132 -16.70 12.24 -7.80
N GLY A 133 -16.85 12.49 -9.11
CA GLY A 133 -16.23 13.65 -9.74
C GLY A 133 -14.71 13.57 -9.90
N GLY A 134 -14.13 12.37 -9.76
CA GLY A 134 -12.69 12.17 -9.79
C GLY A 134 -12.00 12.63 -11.07
N VAL A 135 -10.85 13.28 -10.92
CA VAL A 135 -9.98 13.73 -12.00
C VAL A 135 -8.85 12.74 -12.19
N SER A 136 -8.86 12.06 -13.33
CA SER A 136 -7.82 11.09 -13.70
C SER A 136 -6.57 11.80 -14.22
N LEU A 137 -5.43 11.53 -13.58
CA LEU A 137 -4.12 12.05 -13.94
C LEU A 137 -3.21 10.92 -14.47
N GLY A 138 -2.28 11.24 -15.37
CA GLY A 138 -1.18 10.35 -15.70
C GLY A 138 -0.17 10.28 -14.56
N THR A 139 0.68 9.24 -14.57
CA THR A 139 1.74 9.03 -13.56
C THR A 139 2.58 10.29 -13.32
N SER A 140 3.05 10.90 -14.39
CA SER A 140 3.93 12.09 -14.34
C SER A 140 3.20 13.32 -13.78
N ALA A 141 1.96 13.55 -14.21
CA ALA A 141 1.15 14.67 -13.73
C ALA A 141 0.78 14.51 -12.25
N PHE A 142 0.40 13.31 -11.83
CA PHE A 142 0.09 13.01 -10.44
C PHE A 142 1.33 13.18 -9.54
N THR A 143 2.48 12.63 -9.96
CA THR A 143 3.73 12.77 -9.20
C THR A 143 4.15 14.24 -9.06
N LYS A 144 4.03 15.03 -10.12
CA LYS A 144 4.31 16.47 -10.08
C LYS A 144 3.41 17.20 -9.08
N GLU A 145 2.12 16.89 -9.07
CA GLU A 145 1.16 17.47 -8.13
C GLU A 145 1.53 17.15 -6.67
N ILE A 146 1.92 15.90 -6.38
CA ILE A 146 2.36 15.53 -5.03
C ILE A 146 3.60 16.32 -4.61
N ILE A 147 4.58 16.49 -5.51
CA ILE A 147 5.79 17.30 -5.24
C ILE A 147 5.43 18.76 -4.94
N GLU A 148 4.51 19.34 -5.71
CA GLU A 148 4.04 20.72 -5.49
C GLU A 148 3.37 20.89 -4.12
N ARG A 149 2.56 19.90 -3.70
CA ARG A 149 1.89 19.90 -2.39
C ARG A 149 2.85 19.72 -1.21
N ILE A 150 3.95 18.97 -1.38
CA ILE A 150 4.99 18.85 -0.35
C ILE A 150 5.70 20.18 -0.12
N ASN A 151 5.80 21.03 -1.15
CA ASN A 151 6.52 22.30 -1.10
C ASN A 151 5.62 23.50 -0.72
N SER A 152 4.32 23.29 -0.56
CA SER A 152 3.36 24.34 -0.18
C SER A 152 3.18 24.42 1.34
#